data_0562546d9cbf935e5f8e8f3956c54ac2
#
_entry.id   0562546d9cbf935e5f8e8f3956c54ac2
#
_cell.length_a   1.000
_cell.length_b   1.000
_cell.length_c   1.000
_cell.angle_alpha   90.00
_cell.angle_beta   90.00
_cell.angle_gamma   90.00
#
_symmetry.space_group_name_H-M   'P 1'
#
loop_
_entity.id
_entity.type
_entity.pdbx_description
1 polymer ?
#
loop_
_entity_poly.entity_id
_entity_poly.type
_entity_poly.pdbx_seq_one_letter_code
_entity_poly.pdbx_strand_id
1 'polypeptide(L)'
;MRAQEFIVEKELGRLTIGGLTIIVDDHAMDQAVLRNVLPTDVDRTLRKISSIKDQIQAIDDGQQFWIFDQAQDISLGMRCLNAEQSRYVLKTVLDQHPYESPTPVITIKGSTVDEGWKDVAAGVATAGALALGSPPADAKPVPTASPSIQAQAAMTPVDKLKTAAKANGIQGTELAQFLAQCAHESADFKNMEEIGDANYFAKKYDPKYAPKTARILGNTQVGDGERYKGRGFIQLTGRDNYTRAGQALNLPLADNPALAARPDVAAVIAVWYWKNRVASKVKNFHNTRQVTRAINPAAKGLQSRQDQFKQYQVAQR
;
A
#
# COMPACT_ATOMS: atom_id res chain seq x y z
N MET A 1 27.91 -11.52 -1.93
CA MET A 1 28.50 -10.19 -1.95
C MET A 1 27.70 -9.29 -1.02
N ARG A 2 28.36 -8.59 -0.14
CA ARG A 2 27.81 -8.04 1.10
C ARG A 2 26.94 -6.79 0.83
N ALA A 3 25.77 -6.72 1.47
CA ALA A 3 24.87 -5.56 1.52
C ALA A 3 25.44 -4.38 2.36
N GLN A 4 26.75 -4.22 2.40
CA GLN A 4 27.43 -3.29 3.31
C GLN A 4 27.95 -2.01 2.65
N GLU A 5 27.81 -1.84 1.34
CA GLU A 5 28.47 -0.72 0.65
C GLU A 5 27.57 0.44 0.29
N PHE A 6 26.29 0.41 0.67
CA PHE A 6 25.37 1.52 0.37
C PHE A 6 25.16 2.49 1.53
N ILE A 7 25.66 2.17 2.69
CA ILE A 7 25.50 3.03 3.87
C ILE A 7 26.83 3.62 4.22
N VAL A 8 26.89 4.94 4.11
CA VAL A 8 27.80 5.83 4.82
C VAL A 8 29.23 5.84 4.31
N GLU A 9 29.42 6.59 3.26
CA GLU A 9 30.47 7.57 3.31
C GLU A 9 29.89 8.91 2.86
N LYS A 10 30.23 9.97 3.56
CA LYS A 10 29.79 11.36 3.41
C LYS A 10 30.32 12.03 2.13
N GLU A 11 30.65 11.26 1.13
CA GLU A 11 30.95 11.70 -0.22
C GLU A 11 29.85 11.21 -1.13
N LEU A 12 29.25 12.13 -1.86
CA LEU A 12 28.25 11.96 -2.91
C LEU A 12 28.18 10.51 -3.42
N GLY A 13 27.19 9.75 -2.96
CA GLY A 13 27.05 8.35 -3.28
C GLY A 13 27.00 8.16 -4.78
N ARG A 14 28.06 7.69 -5.39
CA ARG A 14 28.12 7.33 -6.81
C ARG A 14 28.01 5.83 -6.96
N LEU A 15 27.02 5.39 -7.72
CA LEU A 15 26.78 3.99 -8.02
C LEU A 15 26.97 3.75 -9.51
N THR A 16 27.59 2.62 -9.85
CA THR A 16 27.63 2.13 -11.24
C THR A 16 26.86 0.82 -11.31
N ILE A 17 25.77 0.80 -12.06
CA ILE A 17 24.86 -0.34 -12.18
C ILE A 17 24.59 -0.59 -13.66
N GLY A 18 25.01 -1.73 -14.19
CA GLY A 18 24.80 -2.10 -15.59
C GLY A 18 25.41 -1.12 -16.60
N GLY A 19 26.45 -0.38 -16.21
CA GLY A 19 27.08 0.66 -17.02
C GLY A 19 26.40 2.03 -16.91
N LEU A 20 25.36 2.18 -16.06
CA LEU A 20 24.77 3.47 -15.71
C LEU A 20 25.45 4.02 -14.47
N THR A 21 25.88 5.28 -14.48
CA THR A 21 26.41 5.97 -13.32
C THR A 21 25.34 6.81 -12.67
N ILE A 22 24.98 6.49 -11.45
CA ILE A 22 23.96 7.20 -10.67
C ILE A 22 24.60 7.93 -9.51
N ILE A 23 24.36 9.23 -9.45
CA ILE A 23 24.73 10.08 -8.32
C ILE A 23 23.52 10.17 -7.42
N VAL A 24 23.67 9.80 -6.17
CA VAL A 24 22.60 9.92 -5.17
C VAL A 24 22.76 11.25 -4.45
N ASP A 25 21.76 12.12 -4.58
CA ASP A 25 21.72 13.41 -3.91
C ASP A 25 21.30 13.19 -2.43
N ASP A 26 21.99 13.82 -1.48
CA ASP A 26 21.65 13.71 -0.04
C ASP A 26 20.20 14.10 0.21
N HIS A 27 19.70 15.13 -0.48
CA HIS A 27 18.31 15.53 -0.38
C HIS A 27 17.34 14.41 -0.82
N ALA A 28 17.70 13.59 -1.79
CA ALA A 28 16.87 12.46 -2.21
C ALA A 28 16.74 11.41 -1.11
N MET A 29 17.81 11.17 -0.37
CA MET A 29 17.79 10.23 0.77
C MET A 29 17.04 10.80 1.97
N ASP A 30 17.16 12.08 2.27
CA ASP A 30 16.35 12.76 3.29
C ASP A 30 14.86 12.69 2.94
N GLN A 31 14.49 12.89 1.67
CA GLN A 31 13.12 12.75 1.20
C GLN A 31 12.62 11.30 1.29
N ALA A 32 13.48 10.32 1.01
CA ALA A 32 13.15 8.91 1.21
C ALA A 32 12.80 8.63 2.68
N VAL A 33 13.63 9.09 3.61
CA VAL A 33 13.40 8.92 5.05
C VAL A 33 12.11 9.60 5.50
N LEU A 34 11.88 10.84 5.06
CA LEU A 34 10.65 11.59 5.38
C LEU A 34 9.38 10.91 4.84
N ARG A 35 9.49 10.19 3.73
CA ARG A 35 8.40 9.43 3.09
C ARG A 35 8.39 7.96 3.47
N ASN A 36 9.17 7.60 4.49
CA ASN A 36 9.23 6.23 5.01
C ASN A 36 9.73 5.17 4.01
N VAL A 37 10.51 5.59 3.02
CA VAL A 37 11.23 4.67 2.15
C VAL A 37 12.58 4.36 2.77
N LEU A 38 12.85 3.08 3.02
CA LEU A 38 14.13 2.68 3.60
C LEU A 38 15.26 2.80 2.56
N PRO A 39 16.47 3.21 2.97
CA PRO A 39 17.63 3.22 2.07
C PRO A 39 17.86 1.88 1.36
N THR A 40 17.57 0.76 2.04
CA THR A 40 17.65 -0.59 1.48
C THR A 40 16.62 -0.84 0.37
N ASP A 41 15.46 -0.19 0.41
CA ASP A 41 14.44 -0.31 -0.62
C ASP A 41 14.82 0.51 -1.85
N VAL A 42 15.42 1.69 -1.64
CA VAL A 42 16.03 2.51 -2.70
C VAL A 42 17.16 1.74 -3.39
N ASP A 43 18.07 1.13 -2.62
CA ASP A 43 19.15 0.30 -3.15
C ASP A 43 18.62 -0.87 -3.97
N ARG A 44 17.60 -1.57 -3.46
CA ARG A 44 16.99 -2.70 -4.16
C ARG A 44 16.34 -2.29 -5.49
N THR A 45 15.67 -1.14 -5.53
CA THR A 45 15.11 -0.58 -6.76
C THR A 45 16.22 -0.17 -7.72
N LEU A 46 17.27 0.51 -7.23
CA LEU A 46 18.42 0.90 -8.05
C LEU A 46 19.11 -0.32 -8.68
N ARG A 47 19.27 -1.43 -7.98
CA ARG A 47 19.87 -2.67 -8.54
C ARG A 47 19.06 -3.27 -9.70
N LYS A 48 17.77 -3.02 -9.76
CA LYS A 48 16.91 -3.51 -10.85
C LYS A 48 16.97 -2.65 -12.11
N ILE A 49 17.54 -1.44 -12.06
CA ILE A 49 17.54 -0.52 -13.22
C ILE A 49 18.33 -1.06 -14.42
N SER A 50 19.23 -2.02 -14.21
CA SER A 50 19.90 -2.70 -15.33
C SER A 50 18.93 -3.38 -16.29
N SER A 51 17.74 -3.81 -15.80
CA SER A 51 16.68 -4.45 -16.62
C SER A 51 15.96 -3.46 -17.55
N ILE A 52 16.04 -2.17 -17.27
CA ILE A 52 15.41 -1.09 -18.04
C ILE A 52 16.43 -0.11 -18.62
N LYS A 53 17.68 -0.56 -18.72
CA LYS A 53 18.82 0.27 -19.14
C LYS A 53 18.57 1.01 -20.45
N ASP A 54 18.09 0.31 -21.47
CA ASP A 54 17.89 0.90 -22.80
C ASP A 54 16.85 2.02 -22.78
N GLN A 55 15.82 1.88 -21.95
CA GLN A 55 14.82 2.93 -21.76
C GLN A 55 15.39 4.15 -21.04
N ILE A 56 16.29 3.94 -20.07
CA ILE A 56 16.97 5.03 -19.37
C ILE A 56 17.94 5.75 -20.29
N GLN A 57 18.66 5.03 -21.15
CA GLN A 57 19.61 5.60 -22.10
C GLN A 57 18.95 6.36 -23.26
N ALA A 58 17.66 6.19 -23.47
CA ALA A 58 16.86 6.97 -24.41
C ALA A 58 16.41 8.34 -23.86
N ILE A 59 16.78 8.68 -22.62
CA ILE A 59 16.44 9.96 -21.99
C ILE A 59 17.49 11.01 -22.34
N ASP A 60 17.05 12.15 -22.85
CA ASP A 60 17.90 13.25 -23.28
C ASP A 60 18.60 13.98 -22.13
N ASP A 61 19.69 14.67 -22.44
CA ASP A 61 20.43 15.49 -21.49
C ASP A 61 19.54 16.54 -20.82
N GLY A 62 19.66 16.62 -19.50
CA GLY A 62 18.89 17.55 -18.67
C GLY A 62 17.45 17.14 -18.41
N GLN A 63 16.92 16.14 -19.12
CA GLN A 63 15.55 15.67 -18.95
C GLN A 63 15.34 15.00 -17.58
N GLN A 64 14.20 15.27 -16.98
CA GLN A 64 13.74 14.58 -15.78
C GLN A 64 12.85 13.40 -16.18
N PHE A 65 12.90 12.32 -15.38
CA PHE A 65 12.07 11.14 -15.56
C PHE A 65 11.89 10.41 -14.23
N TRP A 66 10.94 9.50 -14.20
CA TRP A 66 10.70 8.65 -13.06
C TRP A 66 11.03 7.20 -13.40
N ILE A 67 11.55 6.48 -12.41
CA ILE A 67 11.62 5.03 -12.42
C ILE A 67 10.65 4.53 -11.35
N PHE A 68 9.65 3.78 -11.74
CA PHE A 68 8.67 3.19 -10.84
C PHE A 68 8.91 1.69 -10.69
N ASP A 69 9.27 1.25 -9.49
CA ASP A 69 9.34 -0.18 -9.14
C ASP A 69 7.97 -0.65 -8.65
N GLN A 70 7.22 -1.28 -9.54
CA GLN A 70 5.87 -1.77 -9.26
C GLN A 70 5.83 -2.79 -8.12
N ALA A 71 6.87 -3.60 -7.95
CA ALA A 71 6.93 -4.61 -6.88
C ALA A 71 7.16 -4.02 -5.49
N GLN A 72 7.79 -2.85 -5.41
CA GLN A 72 8.07 -2.16 -4.14
C GLN A 72 7.20 -0.94 -3.90
N ASP A 73 6.44 -0.50 -4.92
CA ASP A 73 5.64 0.72 -4.92
C ASP A 73 6.50 1.95 -4.58
N ILE A 74 7.69 2.03 -5.20
CA ILE A 74 8.67 3.09 -5.00
C ILE A 74 8.95 3.75 -6.34
N SER A 75 9.00 5.07 -6.34
CA SER A 75 9.41 5.87 -7.49
C SER A 75 10.68 6.64 -7.19
N LEU A 76 11.62 6.55 -8.12
CA LEU A 76 12.86 7.30 -8.11
C LEU A 76 12.76 8.45 -9.11
N GLY A 77 12.76 9.69 -8.63
CA GLY A 77 12.81 10.89 -9.47
C GLY A 77 14.23 11.16 -9.91
N MET A 78 14.49 10.98 -11.19
CA MET A 78 15.81 11.02 -11.82
C MET A 78 15.95 12.20 -12.74
N ARG A 79 17.20 12.61 -12.98
CA ARG A 79 17.55 13.57 -14.04
C ARG A 79 18.77 13.05 -14.80
N CYS A 80 18.71 13.10 -16.11
CA CYS A 80 19.87 12.84 -16.96
C CYS A 80 20.86 13.99 -16.85
N LEU A 81 22.11 13.71 -16.53
CA LEU A 81 23.20 14.69 -16.51
C LEU A 81 23.99 14.67 -17.79
N ASN A 82 24.22 13.49 -18.36
CA ASN A 82 24.93 13.28 -19.60
C ASN A 82 24.55 11.90 -20.16
N ALA A 83 23.80 11.88 -21.24
CA ALA A 83 23.28 10.64 -21.85
C ALA A 83 24.42 9.82 -22.49
N GLU A 84 25.37 10.45 -23.17
CA GLU A 84 26.49 9.75 -23.80
C GLU A 84 27.36 9.00 -22.78
N GLN A 85 27.57 9.60 -21.60
CA GLN A 85 28.30 8.99 -20.49
C GLN A 85 27.40 8.16 -19.55
N SER A 86 26.12 8.02 -19.87
CA SER A 86 25.11 7.31 -19.04
C SER A 86 25.14 7.77 -17.57
N ARG A 87 25.18 9.10 -17.35
CA ARG A 87 25.25 9.73 -16.02
C ARG A 87 23.91 10.33 -15.62
N TYR A 88 23.43 9.95 -14.47
CA TYR A 88 22.14 10.35 -13.93
C TYR A 88 22.26 10.76 -12.48
N VAL A 89 21.32 11.57 -11.99
CA VAL A 89 21.23 11.91 -10.56
C VAL A 89 19.85 11.54 -10.04
N LEU A 90 19.82 10.89 -8.88
CA LEU A 90 18.62 10.67 -8.09
C LEU A 90 18.33 11.93 -7.29
N LYS A 91 17.20 12.58 -7.55
CA LYS A 91 16.82 13.87 -6.95
C LYS A 91 15.75 13.73 -5.87
N THR A 92 14.91 12.70 -5.95
CA THR A 92 13.85 12.48 -4.98
C THR A 92 13.37 11.04 -5.02
N VAL A 93 12.75 10.61 -3.93
CA VAL A 93 12.15 9.28 -3.80
C VAL A 93 10.70 9.45 -3.33
N LEU A 94 9.78 8.71 -3.95
CA LEU A 94 8.40 8.60 -3.52
C LEU A 94 8.11 7.16 -3.11
N ASP A 95 7.22 6.99 -2.15
CA ASP A 95 6.67 5.71 -1.71
C ASP A 95 5.41 5.31 -2.50
N GLN A 96 5.29 5.79 -3.74
CA GLN A 96 4.14 5.58 -4.60
C GLN A 96 4.49 5.88 -6.07
N HIS A 97 3.58 5.52 -7.00
CA HIS A 97 3.69 5.91 -8.40
C HIS A 97 3.64 7.44 -8.57
N PRO A 98 4.43 8.03 -9.48
CA PRO A 98 4.42 9.46 -9.75
C PRO A 98 3.25 9.84 -10.66
N TYR A 99 2.02 9.64 -10.18
CA TYR A 99 0.80 9.98 -10.92
C TYR A 99 0.79 11.45 -11.32
N GLU A 100 0.27 11.74 -12.52
CA GLU A 100 0.14 13.09 -13.06
C GLU A 100 1.45 13.85 -13.28
N SER A 101 2.58 13.14 -13.29
CA SER A 101 3.84 13.77 -13.68
C SER A 101 3.86 13.99 -15.20
N PRO A 102 4.13 15.22 -15.67
CA PRO A 102 4.34 15.47 -17.10
C PRO A 102 5.64 14.85 -17.62
N THR A 103 6.45 14.30 -16.74
CA THR A 103 7.73 13.68 -17.04
C THR A 103 7.57 12.20 -17.34
N PRO A 104 8.39 11.61 -18.24
CA PRO A 104 8.33 10.19 -18.56
C PRO A 104 8.44 9.30 -17.31
N VAL A 105 7.66 8.21 -17.26
CA VAL A 105 7.72 7.19 -16.22
C VAL A 105 8.15 5.87 -16.84
N ILE A 106 9.29 5.35 -16.41
CA ILE A 106 9.80 4.04 -16.80
C ILE A 106 9.44 3.06 -15.67
N THR A 107 8.70 2.00 -16.00
CA THR A 107 8.22 1.04 -15.00
C THR A 107 9.06 -0.22 -14.99
N ILE A 108 9.61 -0.57 -13.83
CA ILE A 108 10.15 -1.90 -13.56
C ILE A 108 8.96 -2.78 -13.21
N LYS A 109 8.59 -3.68 -14.13
CA LYS A 109 7.49 -4.63 -13.89
C LYS A 109 7.90 -5.60 -12.79
N GLY A 110 7.10 -5.69 -11.72
CA GLY A 110 7.23 -6.74 -10.72
C GLY A 110 6.90 -8.10 -11.34
N SER A 111 7.54 -9.17 -10.87
CA SER A 111 6.96 -10.50 -11.02
C SER A 111 5.58 -10.46 -10.38
N THR A 112 4.56 -10.94 -11.08
CA THR A 112 3.18 -10.99 -10.58
C THR A 112 3.16 -11.54 -9.18
N VAL A 113 2.62 -10.75 -8.26
CA VAL A 113 2.31 -11.20 -6.90
C VAL A 113 1.42 -12.43 -7.04
N ASP A 114 1.77 -13.49 -6.32
CA ASP A 114 1.07 -14.76 -6.22
C ASP A 114 -0.45 -14.58 -6.45
N GLU A 115 -0.98 -15.27 -7.46
CA GLU A 115 -2.35 -15.08 -7.95
C GLU A 115 -3.45 -15.47 -6.93
N GLY A 116 -3.06 -16.13 -5.82
CA GLY A 116 -4.00 -16.67 -4.83
C GLY A 116 -4.95 -15.64 -4.20
N TRP A 117 -4.61 -14.37 -4.17
CA TRP A 117 -5.52 -13.34 -3.61
C TRP A 117 -6.53 -12.81 -4.65
N LYS A 118 -6.30 -13.01 -5.96
CA LYS A 118 -7.27 -12.64 -7.01
C LYS A 118 -8.55 -13.48 -6.88
N ASP A 119 -8.42 -14.73 -6.47
CA ASP A 119 -9.57 -15.62 -6.25
C ASP A 119 -10.42 -15.15 -5.05
N VAL A 120 -9.77 -14.60 -4.01
CA VAL A 120 -10.48 -14.01 -2.86
C VAL A 120 -11.21 -12.74 -3.26
N ALA A 121 -10.59 -11.90 -4.10
CA ALA A 121 -11.20 -10.68 -4.60
C ALA A 121 -12.39 -10.98 -5.54
N ALA A 122 -12.25 -11.98 -6.42
CA ALA A 122 -13.31 -12.44 -7.30
C ALA A 122 -14.51 -13.01 -6.52
N GLY A 123 -14.24 -13.77 -5.44
CA GLY A 123 -15.28 -14.30 -4.54
C GLY A 123 -16.08 -13.19 -3.82
N VAL A 124 -15.40 -12.12 -3.41
CA VAL A 124 -16.03 -10.96 -2.76
C VAL A 124 -16.86 -10.15 -3.77
N ALA A 125 -16.38 -9.98 -5.00
CA ALA A 125 -17.09 -9.25 -6.04
C ALA A 125 -18.39 -9.98 -6.47
N THR A 126 -18.36 -11.31 -6.62
CA THR A 126 -19.52 -12.12 -6.95
C THR A 126 -20.57 -12.13 -5.85
N ALA A 127 -20.17 -12.20 -4.58
CA ALA A 127 -21.11 -12.13 -3.45
C ALA A 127 -21.80 -10.76 -3.34
N GLY A 128 -21.13 -9.69 -3.74
CA GLY A 128 -21.69 -8.33 -3.78
C GLY A 128 -22.67 -8.08 -4.91
N ALA A 129 -22.45 -8.70 -6.08
CA ALA A 129 -23.33 -8.55 -7.26
C ALA A 129 -24.67 -9.28 -7.10
N LEU A 130 -24.72 -10.39 -6.35
CA LEU A 130 -25.95 -11.15 -6.08
C LEU A 130 -26.93 -10.45 -5.14
N ALA A 131 -26.51 -9.39 -4.45
CA ALA A 131 -27.36 -8.66 -3.50
C ALA A 131 -28.16 -7.48 -4.11
N LEU A 132 -28.02 -7.18 -5.41
CA LEU A 132 -28.61 -5.99 -6.04
C LEU A 132 -29.62 -6.28 -7.14
N GLY A 133 -30.00 -7.53 -7.39
CA GLY A 133 -31.02 -7.90 -8.38
C GLY A 133 -32.32 -8.35 -7.72
N SER A 134 -33.43 -7.64 -7.94
CA SER A 134 -34.78 -8.17 -7.66
C SER A 134 -35.05 -9.39 -8.54
N PRO A 135 -35.54 -10.52 -8.00
CA PRO A 135 -35.79 -11.71 -8.81
C PRO A 135 -36.97 -11.48 -9.75
N PRO A 136 -36.93 -12.01 -11.00
CA PRO A 136 -38.11 -12.03 -11.85
C PRO A 136 -39.22 -12.95 -11.25
N ALA A 137 -40.47 -12.59 -11.46
CA ALA A 137 -41.64 -13.15 -10.83
C ALA A 137 -41.94 -14.64 -11.09
N ASP A 138 -41.20 -15.33 -11.97
CA ASP A 138 -41.44 -16.71 -12.40
C ASP A 138 -40.27 -17.68 -12.12
N ALA A 139 -39.41 -17.39 -11.15
CA ALA A 139 -38.30 -18.29 -10.82
C ALA A 139 -38.79 -19.46 -9.96
N LYS A 140 -38.61 -20.70 -10.43
CA LYS A 140 -38.74 -21.92 -9.62
C LYS A 140 -37.85 -21.78 -8.38
N PRO A 141 -38.28 -22.36 -7.21
CA PRO A 141 -37.53 -22.23 -5.97
C PRO A 141 -36.08 -22.71 -6.15
N VAL A 142 -35.16 -21.77 -5.95
CA VAL A 142 -33.72 -22.04 -5.94
C VAL A 142 -33.42 -22.89 -4.74
N PRO A 143 -32.61 -23.97 -4.83
CA PRO A 143 -32.19 -24.76 -3.66
C PRO A 143 -31.64 -23.85 -2.58
N THR A 144 -32.04 -24.04 -1.35
CA THR A 144 -31.59 -23.34 -0.16
C THR A 144 -30.06 -23.17 -0.19
N ALA A 145 -29.61 -21.92 -0.06
CA ALA A 145 -28.22 -21.54 -0.07
C ALA A 145 -27.36 -22.51 0.75
N SER A 146 -26.24 -22.92 0.16
CA SER A 146 -25.29 -23.86 0.77
C SER A 146 -24.94 -23.41 2.20
N PRO A 147 -24.75 -24.31 3.15
CA PRO A 147 -24.43 -23.98 4.55
C PRO A 147 -23.25 -23.03 4.72
N SER A 148 -22.33 -23.01 3.73
CA SER A 148 -21.17 -22.12 3.67
C SER A 148 -21.52 -20.63 3.51
N ILE A 149 -22.58 -20.28 2.79
CA ILE A 149 -22.99 -18.87 2.58
C ILE A 149 -23.67 -18.32 3.82
N GLN A 150 -24.51 -19.12 4.47
CA GLN A 150 -25.15 -18.73 5.74
C GLN A 150 -24.14 -18.59 6.88
N ALA A 151 -23.11 -19.46 6.94
CA ALA A 151 -22.03 -19.36 7.91
C ALA A 151 -21.20 -18.10 7.73
N GLN A 152 -20.92 -17.68 6.49
CA GLN A 152 -20.18 -16.44 6.19
C GLN A 152 -20.98 -15.17 6.54
N ALA A 153 -22.29 -15.18 6.40
CA ALA A 153 -23.14 -14.06 6.79
C ALA A 153 -23.18 -13.84 8.32
N ALA A 154 -22.95 -14.89 9.11
CA ALA A 154 -22.94 -14.84 10.58
C ALA A 154 -21.56 -14.46 11.17
N MET A 155 -20.48 -14.39 10.35
CA MET A 155 -19.13 -14.10 10.84
C MET A 155 -18.98 -12.64 11.31
N THR A 156 -18.34 -12.45 12.46
CA THR A 156 -17.98 -11.12 12.94
C THR A 156 -16.96 -10.44 12.00
N PRO A 157 -16.83 -9.10 12.03
CA PRO A 157 -15.81 -8.40 11.25
C PRO A 157 -14.40 -8.96 11.47
N VAL A 158 -14.04 -9.27 12.72
CA VAL A 158 -12.71 -9.81 13.04
C VAL A 158 -12.54 -11.24 12.52
N ASP A 159 -13.60 -12.05 12.47
CA ASP A 159 -13.52 -13.40 11.93
C ASP A 159 -13.34 -13.39 10.41
N LYS A 160 -14.00 -12.47 9.71
CA LYS A 160 -13.76 -12.23 8.28
C LYS A 160 -12.31 -11.84 8.02
N LEU A 161 -11.74 -10.93 8.85
CA LEU A 161 -10.36 -10.51 8.77
C LEU A 161 -9.39 -11.68 9.01
N LYS A 162 -9.62 -12.50 10.05
CA LYS A 162 -8.82 -13.71 10.35
C LYS A 162 -8.87 -14.71 9.21
N THR A 163 -10.05 -14.96 8.66
CA THR A 163 -10.24 -15.91 7.56
C THR A 163 -9.49 -15.44 6.31
N ALA A 164 -9.65 -14.18 5.93
CA ALA A 164 -8.92 -13.62 4.80
C ALA A 164 -7.40 -13.68 5.00
N ALA A 165 -6.90 -13.35 6.19
CA ALA A 165 -5.48 -13.42 6.53
C ALA A 165 -4.93 -14.84 6.40
N LYS A 166 -5.59 -15.82 7.01
CA LYS A 166 -5.17 -17.24 6.96
C LYS A 166 -5.19 -17.81 5.55
N ALA A 167 -6.23 -17.50 4.77
CA ALA A 167 -6.32 -17.91 3.37
C ALA A 167 -5.18 -17.35 2.51
N ASN A 168 -4.54 -16.27 2.95
CA ASN A 168 -3.42 -15.63 2.30
C ASN A 168 -2.05 -15.93 2.94
N GLY A 169 -1.96 -16.96 3.77
CA GLY A 169 -0.72 -17.44 4.36
C GLY A 169 -0.24 -16.65 5.59
N ILE A 170 -1.01 -15.68 6.08
CA ILE A 170 -0.70 -14.92 7.30
C ILE A 170 -1.10 -15.77 8.51
N GLN A 171 -0.13 -16.31 9.25
CA GLN A 171 -0.36 -17.28 10.32
C GLN A 171 0.54 -17.01 11.54
N GLY A 172 0.27 -17.68 12.66
CA GLY A 172 1.10 -17.63 13.86
C GLY A 172 1.36 -16.21 14.36
N THR A 173 2.61 -15.92 14.69
CA THR A 173 3.03 -14.60 15.20
C THR A 173 2.72 -13.46 14.24
N GLU A 174 2.83 -13.70 12.94
CA GLU A 174 2.48 -12.71 11.92
C GLU A 174 1.00 -12.36 11.98
N LEU A 175 0.11 -13.36 12.11
CA LEU A 175 -1.33 -13.14 12.26
C LEU A 175 -1.65 -12.35 13.54
N ALA A 176 -1.00 -12.65 14.65
CA ALA A 176 -1.18 -11.89 15.88
C ALA A 176 -0.78 -10.41 15.71
N GLN A 177 0.32 -10.12 15.03
CA GLN A 177 0.72 -8.76 14.71
C GLN A 177 -0.25 -8.08 13.75
N PHE A 178 -0.66 -8.76 12.69
CA PHE A 178 -1.63 -8.25 11.73
C PHE A 178 -2.92 -7.81 12.42
N LEU A 179 -3.49 -8.69 13.26
CA LEU A 179 -4.70 -8.38 14.01
C LEU A 179 -4.50 -7.23 15.00
N ALA A 180 -3.37 -7.18 15.69
CA ALA A 180 -3.05 -6.11 16.65
C ALA A 180 -2.98 -4.74 15.97
N GLN A 181 -2.38 -4.67 14.78
CA GLN A 181 -2.30 -3.43 14.03
C GLN A 181 -3.69 -3.01 13.52
N CYS A 182 -4.46 -3.93 12.94
CA CYS A 182 -5.83 -3.66 12.50
C CYS A 182 -6.76 -3.24 13.64
N ALA A 183 -6.68 -3.90 14.81
CA ALA A 183 -7.46 -3.54 15.99
C ALA A 183 -7.16 -2.11 16.45
N HIS A 184 -5.88 -1.71 16.48
CA HIS A 184 -5.51 -0.35 16.84
C HIS A 184 -6.07 0.70 15.87
N GLU A 185 -5.98 0.46 14.55
CA GLU A 185 -6.43 1.40 13.51
C GLU A 185 -7.96 1.54 13.46
N SER A 186 -8.69 0.49 13.83
CA SER A 186 -10.17 0.44 13.75
C SER A 186 -10.89 0.51 15.10
N ALA A 187 -10.21 0.95 16.17
CA ALA A 187 -10.74 0.99 17.52
C ALA A 187 -11.39 -0.35 17.93
N ASP A 188 -10.58 -1.42 17.94
CA ASP A 188 -11.02 -2.80 18.20
C ASP A 188 -12.14 -3.28 17.25
N PHE A 189 -11.95 -2.98 15.95
CA PHE A 189 -12.87 -3.37 14.86
C PHE A 189 -14.28 -2.75 14.94
N LYS A 190 -14.45 -1.69 15.74
CA LYS A 190 -15.73 -0.99 15.93
C LYS A 190 -15.94 0.10 14.89
N ASN A 191 -14.87 0.78 14.48
CA ASN A 191 -14.94 1.92 13.58
C ASN A 191 -14.42 1.55 12.19
N MET A 192 -15.35 1.25 11.28
CA MET A 192 -15.03 0.94 9.89
C MET A 192 -14.94 2.18 9.00
N GLU A 193 -15.28 3.36 9.52
CA GLU A 193 -15.13 4.66 8.88
C GLU A 193 -14.53 5.69 9.83
N GLU A 194 -13.70 6.57 9.32
CA GLU A 194 -13.19 7.72 10.05
C GLU A 194 -14.31 8.65 10.44
N ILE A 195 -14.33 9.06 11.70
CA ILE A 195 -15.38 9.92 12.27
C ILE A 195 -15.02 11.39 12.02
N GLY A 196 -15.95 12.14 11.46
CA GLY A 196 -15.82 13.56 11.18
C GLY A 196 -16.94 14.05 10.27
N ASP A 197 -17.09 15.36 10.17
CA ASP A 197 -17.96 16.01 9.20
C ASP A 197 -17.20 16.42 7.92
N ALA A 198 -17.92 16.86 6.91
CA ALA A 198 -17.34 17.29 5.64
C ALA A 198 -16.29 18.41 5.81
N ASN A 199 -16.53 19.35 6.74
CA ASN A 199 -15.61 20.45 7.01
C ASN A 199 -14.31 19.97 7.67
N TYR A 200 -14.40 18.99 8.60
CA TYR A 200 -13.23 18.33 9.18
C TYR A 200 -12.38 17.65 8.10
N PHE A 201 -13.00 16.84 7.23
CA PHE A 201 -12.29 16.15 6.16
C PHE A 201 -11.70 17.09 5.13
N ALA A 202 -12.44 18.16 4.76
CA ALA A 202 -11.92 19.17 3.86
C ALA A 202 -10.66 19.85 4.44
N LYS A 203 -10.72 20.32 5.69
CA LYS A 203 -9.57 20.95 6.37
C LYS A 203 -8.37 20.02 6.51
N LYS A 204 -8.59 18.71 6.62
CA LYS A 204 -7.55 17.73 6.86
C LYS A 204 -6.92 17.18 5.58
N TYR A 205 -7.70 17.05 4.50
CA TYR A 205 -7.33 16.25 3.35
C TYR A 205 -7.53 16.91 1.98
N ASP A 206 -8.32 18.00 1.86
CA ASP A 206 -8.56 18.64 0.58
C ASP A 206 -7.39 19.51 0.11
N PRO A 207 -7.14 19.58 -1.21
CA PRO A 207 -6.04 20.38 -1.75
C PRO A 207 -6.16 21.87 -1.45
N LYS A 208 -7.37 22.37 -1.29
CA LYS A 208 -7.61 23.79 -0.94
C LYS A 208 -7.11 24.15 0.46
N TYR A 209 -7.27 23.28 1.44
CA TYR A 209 -6.99 23.59 2.85
C TYR A 209 -5.75 22.87 3.39
N ALA A 210 -5.41 21.71 2.83
CA ALA A 210 -4.27 20.89 3.24
C ALA A 210 -3.44 20.42 2.02
N PRO A 211 -2.86 21.34 1.23
CA PRO A 211 -2.25 20.99 -0.06
C PRO A 211 -1.10 19.98 0.06
N LYS A 212 -0.34 20.00 1.16
CA LYS A 212 0.72 19.03 1.40
C LYS A 212 0.16 17.63 1.65
N THR A 213 -0.85 17.53 2.51
CA THR A 213 -1.51 16.26 2.83
C THR A 213 -2.26 15.72 1.62
N ALA A 214 -3.00 16.58 0.90
CA ALA A 214 -3.72 16.21 -0.30
C ALA A 214 -2.80 15.63 -1.37
N ARG A 215 -1.63 16.24 -1.58
CA ARG A 215 -0.61 15.73 -2.52
C ARG A 215 -0.13 14.34 -2.14
N ILE A 216 0.14 14.10 -0.85
CA ILE A 216 0.58 12.80 -0.34
C ILE A 216 -0.50 11.72 -0.55
N LEU A 217 -1.76 12.10 -0.39
CA LEU A 217 -2.91 11.21 -0.51
C LEU A 217 -3.45 11.08 -1.95
N GLY A 218 -2.87 11.83 -2.90
CA GLY A 218 -3.36 11.90 -4.28
C GLY A 218 -4.74 12.52 -4.41
N ASN A 219 -5.16 13.34 -3.44
CA ASN A 219 -6.41 14.09 -3.50
C ASN A 219 -6.21 15.31 -4.39
N THR A 220 -6.94 15.38 -5.50
CA THR A 220 -6.77 16.40 -6.55
C THR A 220 -7.90 17.42 -6.60
N GLN A 221 -9.05 17.09 -6.00
CA GLN A 221 -10.26 17.90 -6.08
C GLN A 221 -10.78 18.26 -4.68
N VAL A 222 -11.50 19.37 -4.61
CA VAL A 222 -12.30 19.72 -3.41
C VAL A 222 -13.38 18.65 -3.23
N GLY A 223 -13.52 18.16 -2.01
CA GLY A 223 -14.43 17.05 -1.68
C GLY A 223 -13.74 15.66 -1.65
N ASP A 224 -12.50 15.54 -2.15
CA ASP A 224 -11.75 14.29 -2.07
C ASP A 224 -11.48 13.86 -0.63
N GLY A 225 -11.31 14.82 0.27
CA GLY A 225 -11.08 14.55 1.68
C GLY A 225 -12.21 13.76 2.32
N GLU A 226 -13.45 14.12 2.06
CA GLU A 226 -14.62 13.40 2.54
C GLU A 226 -14.84 12.10 1.75
N ARG A 227 -14.72 12.16 0.42
CA ARG A 227 -14.94 11.03 -0.47
C ARG A 227 -13.99 9.87 -0.15
N TYR A 228 -12.71 10.15 0.05
CA TYR A 228 -11.66 9.17 0.29
C TYR A 228 -11.13 9.21 1.73
N LYS A 229 -12.01 9.52 2.70
CA LYS A 229 -11.71 9.44 4.13
C LYS A 229 -11.30 8.03 4.54
N GLY A 230 -10.72 7.89 5.73
CA GLY A 230 -10.27 6.60 6.25
C GLY A 230 -11.39 5.57 6.35
N ARG A 231 -11.20 4.37 5.78
CA ARG A 231 -12.15 3.26 5.87
C ARG A 231 -11.46 1.91 6.04
N GLY A 232 -12.22 0.99 6.64
CA GLY A 232 -11.81 -0.39 6.84
C GLY A 232 -10.82 -0.59 7.97
N PHE A 233 -10.34 -1.83 8.12
CA PHE A 233 -9.44 -2.24 9.21
C PHE A 233 -8.09 -1.53 9.25
N ILE A 234 -7.64 -0.96 8.14
CA ILE A 234 -6.36 -0.23 8.03
C ILE A 234 -6.56 1.26 7.81
N GLN A 235 -7.81 1.76 7.87
CA GLN A 235 -8.14 3.16 7.63
C GLN A 235 -7.55 3.66 6.30
N LEU A 236 -7.83 2.92 5.20
CA LEU A 236 -7.43 3.30 3.85
C LEU A 236 -7.89 4.74 3.55
N THR A 237 -6.98 5.65 3.23
CA THR A 237 -7.26 7.09 3.08
C THR A 237 -6.58 7.63 1.81
N GLY A 238 -7.29 8.51 1.11
CA GLY A 238 -6.78 9.23 -0.06
C GLY A 238 -7.08 8.57 -1.40
N ARG A 239 -7.37 9.40 -2.42
CA ARG A 239 -7.76 8.98 -3.78
C ARG A 239 -6.80 7.93 -4.35
N ASP A 240 -5.49 8.17 -4.27
CA ASP A 240 -4.48 7.25 -4.82
C ASP A 240 -4.53 5.88 -4.17
N ASN A 241 -4.65 5.82 -2.84
CA ASN A 241 -4.71 4.55 -2.13
C ASN A 241 -5.97 3.75 -2.50
N TYR A 242 -7.11 4.42 -2.64
CA TYR A 242 -8.35 3.78 -3.11
C TYR A 242 -8.23 3.28 -4.54
N THR A 243 -7.63 4.08 -5.43
CA THR A 243 -7.40 3.69 -6.83
C THR A 243 -6.47 2.48 -6.92
N ARG A 244 -5.35 2.50 -6.22
CA ARG A 244 -4.38 1.39 -6.23
C ARG A 244 -4.94 0.12 -5.62
N ALA A 245 -5.61 0.21 -4.47
CA ALA A 245 -6.27 -0.93 -3.87
C ALA A 245 -7.35 -1.50 -4.80
N GLY A 246 -8.14 -0.62 -5.43
CA GLY A 246 -9.16 -0.99 -6.39
C GLY A 246 -8.61 -1.73 -7.60
N GLN A 247 -7.56 -1.21 -8.21
CA GLN A 247 -6.88 -1.84 -9.34
C GLN A 247 -6.26 -3.19 -8.96
N ALA A 248 -5.53 -3.23 -7.84
CA ALA A 248 -4.87 -4.43 -7.38
C ALA A 248 -5.84 -5.55 -7.01
N LEU A 249 -7.00 -5.21 -6.45
CA LEU A 249 -8.01 -6.15 -5.98
C LEU A 249 -9.16 -6.37 -6.99
N ASN A 250 -9.12 -5.69 -8.14
CA ASN A 250 -10.21 -5.66 -9.10
C ASN A 250 -11.56 -5.26 -8.48
N LEU A 251 -11.54 -4.22 -7.65
CA LEU A 251 -12.70 -3.67 -6.96
C LEU A 251 -12.92 -2.21 -7.37
N PRO A 252 -14.16 -1.73 -7.54
CA PRO A 252 -14.44 -0.35 -7.97
C PRO A 252 -14.31 0.65 -6.80
N LEU A 253 -13.17 0.64 -6.06
CA LEU A 253 -12.98 1.44 -4.86
C LEU A 253 -12.83 2.94 -5.14
N ALA A 254 -12.31 3.31 -6.30
CA ALA A 254 -12.20 4.72 -6.71
C ALA A 254 -13.58 5.33 -6.99
N ASP A 255 -14.47 4.55 -7.61
CA ASP A 255 -15.83 4.99 -7.97
C ASP A 255 -16.79 4.87 -6.78
N ASN A 256 -16.65 3.81 -6.01
CA ASN A 256 -17.46 3.52 -4.82
C ASN A 256 -16.60 3.29 -3.57
N PRO A 257 -16.04 4.35 -2.96
CA PRO A 257 -15.17 4.24 -1.79
C PRO A 257 -15.85 3.64 -0.56
N ALA A 258 -17.18 3.71 -0.47
CA ALA A 258 -17.95 3.15 0.65
C ALA A 258 -17.75 1.62 0.78
N LEU A 259 -17.44 0.92 -0.31
CA LEU A 259 -17.15 -0.51 -0.27
C LEU A 259 -16.00 -0.84 0.70
N ALA A 260 -15.03 0.05 0.88
CA ALA A 260 -13.90 -0.18 1.78
C ALA A 260 -14.30 -0.26 3.27
N ALA A 261 -15.51 0.18 3.65
CA ALA A 261 -16.04 0.04 5.00
C ALA A 261 -16.73 -1.30 5.23
N ARG A 262 -17.06 -2.05 4.18
CA ARG A 262 -17.68 -3.38 4.33
C ARG A 262 -16.64 -4.36 4.91
N PRO A 263 -16.98 -5.14 5.96
CA PRO A 263 -16.00 -6.01 6.63
C PRO A 263 -15.34 -7.05 5.73
N ASP A 264 -16.04 -7.58 4.73
CA ASP A 264 -15.51 -8.52 3.75
C ASP A 264 -14.49 -7.86 2.81
N VAL A 265 -14.83 -6.70 2.26
CA VAL A 265 -13.95 -5.90 1.39
C VAL A 265 -12.77 -5.33 2.19
N ALA A 266 -13.03 -4.79 3.38
CA ALA A 266 -12.02 -4.28 4.29
C ALA A 266 -10.96 -5.33 4.65
N ALA A 267 -11.38 -6.60 4.84
CA ALA A 267 -10.47 -7.70 5.13
C ALA A 267 -9.49 -7.96 3.98
N VAL A 268 -9.99 -7.99 2.75
CA VAL A 268 -9.15 -8.18 1.55
C VAL A 268 -8.20 -7.00 1.35
N ILE A 269 -8.66 -5.77 1.55
CA ILE A 269 -7.82 -4.56 1.49
C ILE A 269 -6.72 -4.62 2.57
N ALA A 270 -7.04 -5.01 3.80
CA ALA A 270 -6.06 -5.10 4.87
C ALA A 270 -4.98 -6.15 4.58
N VAL A 271 -5.34 -7.31 4.05
CA VAL A 271 -4.39 -8.35 3.64
C VAL A 271 -3.51 -7.87 2.50
N TRP A 272 -4.08 -7.24 1.48
CA TRP A 272 -3.31 -6.66 0.37
C TRP A 272 -2.30 -5.64 0.87
N TYR A 273 -2.73 -4.69 1.71
CA TYR A 273 -1.85 -3.68 2.32
C TYR A 273 -0.72 -4.34 3.12
N TRP A 274 -1.06 -5.32 3.96
CA TRP A 274 -0.09 -6.02 4.79
C TRP A 274 1.00 -6.69 3.95
N LYS A 275 0.62 -7.46 2.95
CA LYS A 275 1.58 -8.17 2.09
C LYS A 275 2.51 -7.21 1.34
N ASN A 276 1.98 -6.11 0.84
CA ASN A 276 2.74 -5.17 0.02
C ASN A 276 3.53 -4.14 0.83
N ARG A 277 3.05 -3.74 2.01
CA ARG A 277 3.64 -2.63 2.75
C ARG A 277 4.33 -3.04 4.05
N VAL A 278 3.94 -4.15 4.65
CA VAL A 278 4.42 -4.56 5.97
C VAL A 278 5.26 -5.82 5.89
N ALA A 279 4.71 -6.93 5.39
CA ALA A 279 5.38 -8.23 5.41
C ALA A 279 6.71 -8.21 4.63
N SER A 280 6.79 -7.47 3.54
CA SER A 280 8.03 -7.32 2.76
C SER A 280 9.16 -6.61 3.52
N LYS A 281 8.85 -5.83 4.54
CA LYS A 281 9.80 -4.99 5.31
C LYS A 281 10.12 -5.56 6.69
N VAL A 282 9.28 -6.46 7.21
CA VAL A 282 9.39 -7.00 8.56
C VAL A 282 10.01 -8.39 8.51
N LYS A 283 11.17 -8.54 9.15
CA LYS A 283 11.85 -9.85 9.26
C LYS A 283 11.51 -10.59 10.55
N ASN A 284 11.03 -9.88 11.56
CA ASN A 284 10.74 -10.44 12.88
C ASN A 284 9.41 -9.91 13.41
N PHE A 285 8.37 -10.69 13.28
CA PHE A 285 7.03 -10.37 13.77
C PHE A 285 6.86 -10.43 15.30
N HIS A 286 7.87 -10.88 16.05
CA HIS A 286 7.89 -10.70 17.52
C HIS A 286 8.19 -9.25 17.94
N ASN A 287 8.73 -8.43 17.02
CA ASN A 287 9.08 -7.05 17.30
C ASN A 287 7.96 -6.10 16.86
N THR A 288 7.00 -5.84 17.75
CA THR A 288 5.86 -4.92 17.48
C THR A 288 6.31 -3.52 17.06
N ARG A 289 7.42 -3.01 17.60
CA ARG A 289 7.95 -1.69 17.19
C ARG A 289 8.36 -1.68 15.72
N GLN A 290 9.02 -2.74 15.25
CA GLN A 290 9.41 -2.88 13.84
C GLN A 290 8.17 -2.94 12.94
N VAL A 291 7.18 -3.74 13.31
CA VAL A 291 5.91 -3.85 12.59
C VAL A 291 5.17 -2.51 12.56
N THR A 292 5.06 -1.84 13.72
CA THR A 292 4.40 -0.53 13.81
C THR A 292 5.08 0.51 12.92
N ARG A 293 6.42 0.54 12.89
CA ARG A 293 7.17 1.47 12.03
C ARG A 293 6.96 1.22 10.54
N ALA A 294 6.72 -0.01 10.12
CA ALA A 294 6.38 -0.32 8.74
C ALA A 294 5.01 0.24 8.31
N ILE A 295 4.12 0.53 9.27
CA ILE A 295 2.80 1.13 9.05
C ILE A 295 2.83 2.63 9.35
N ASN A 296 3.38 2.99 10.51
CA ASN A 296 3.47 4.35 11.02
C ASN A 296 4.90 4.62 11.52
N PRO A 297 5.71 5.38 10.78
CA PRO A 297 7.13 5.63 11.11
C PRO A 297 7.36 6.22 12.49
N ALA A 298 6.45 7.12 12.91
CA ALA A 298 6.50 7.73 14.23
C ALA A 298 6.17 6.76 15.36
N ALA A 299 5.79 5.51 15.02
CA ALA A 299 5.37 4.47 15.95
C ALA A 299 4.31 4.94 16.96
N LYS A 300 3.41 5.82 16.52
CA LYS A 300 2.30 6.28 17.36
C LYS A 300 1.42 5.11 17.78
N GLY A 301 0.97 5.12 19.04
CA GLY A 301 0.15 4.05 19.60
C GLY A 301 0.90 2.74 19.85
N LEU A 302 2.23 2.75 19.95
CA LEU A 302 3.04 1.53 20.14
C LEU A 302 2.57 0.70 21.33
N GLN A 303 2.29 1.31 22.49
CA GLN A 303 1.84 0.59 23.67
C GLN A 303 0.55 -0.17 23.43
N SER A 304 -0.47 0.50 22.89
CA SER A 304 -1.75 -0.14 22.54
C SER A 304 -1.55 -1.32 21.58
N ARG A 305 -0.70 -1.17 20.54
CA ARG A 305 -0.40 -2.26 19.60
C ARG A 305 0.34 -3.43 20.24
N GLN A 306 1.20 -3.17 21.23
CA GLN A 306 1.87 -4.21 22.01
C GLN A 306 0.89 -4.97 22.90
N ASP A 307 -0.07 -4.30 23.50
CA ASP A 307 -1.08 -4.92 24.36
C ASP A 307 -2.04 -5.78 23.51
N GLN A 308 -2.50 -5.26 22.38
CA GLN A 308 -3.26 -6.02 21.39
C GLN A 308 -2.48 -7.26 20.87
N PHE A 309 -1.18 -7.10 20.58
CA PHE A 309 -0.36 -8.23 20.14
C PHE A 309 -0.30 -9.35 21.19
N LYS A 310 -0.08 -9.02 22.45
CA LYS A 310 -0.10 -10.00 23.55
C LYS A 310 -1.45 -10.74 23.60
N GLN A 311 -2.56 -10.01 23.50
CA GLN A 311 -3.89 -10.58 23.51
C GLN A 311 -4.10 -11.59 22.37
N TYR A 312 -3.74 -11.21 21.13
CA TYR A 312 -3.92 -12.10 19.96
C TYR A 312 -2.92 -13.24 19.94
N GLN A 313 -1.73 -13.09 20.53
CA GLN A 313 -0.74 -14.17 20.63
C GLN A 313 -1.21 -15.27 21.59
N VAL A 314 -1.87 -14.93 22.69
CA VAL A 314 -2.45 -15.91 23.62
C VAL A 314 -3.65 -16.64 23.00
N ALA A 315 -4.49 -15.95 22.25
CA ALA A 315 -5.67 -16.51 21.60
C ALA A 315 -5.36 -17.51 20.46
N GLN A 316 -4.08 -17.68 20.10
CA GLN A 316 -3.63 -18.62 19.07
C GLN A 316 -2.94 -19.87 19.63
N ARG A 317 -2.77 -19.94 20.95
CA ARG A 317 -2.29 -21.13 21.65
C ARG A 317 -3.43 -22.05 21.99
#